data_057ffa848049e29ff6588b33dc365690
#
_entry.id   057ffa848049e29ff6588b33dc365690
#
_cell.length_a   1.000
_cell.length_b   1.000
_cell.length_c   1.000
_cell.angle_alpha   90.00
_cell.angle_beta   90.00
_cell.angle_gamma   90.00
#
_symmetry.space_group_name_H-M   'P 1'
#
loop_
_entity.id
_entity.type
_entity.pdbx_description
1 polymer ?
#
loop_
_entity_poly.entity_id
_entity_poly.type
_entity_poly.pdbx_seq_one_letter_code
_entity_poly.pdbx_strand_id
1 'polypeptide(L)'
;MNSPEKKFITVEDPVEYRLPRINQVQVNAKIELTFGRVLRAALRQDPDIVLIGEMRDQETAEIGLRAALTGHLVLSTLHTNDALTSAMRLIDMGVEPFLVATALNAVLAQRLVRRVCENCMEDHQATARELVWLENLLGQSLSGRTFKRGTGCHHCHNSGYQGRVGVYELLEMDDLMIGALRRNDPQGFAEAAKLNAHYRPLAACALDYALAGVTSVEEVLKVCATLTDEGVE
;
A
#
# COMPACT_ATOMS: atom_id res chain seq x y z
N MET A 1 -16.81 2.72 -9.39
CA MET A 1 -16.06 3.27 -10.54
C MET A 1 -16.52 2.66 -11.88
N ASN A 2 -16.71 1.35 -11.97
CA ASN A 2 -17.15 0.69 -13.20
C ASN A 2 -18.64 0.99 -13.49
N SER A 3 -18.93 2.03 -14.25
CA SER A 3 -20.28 2.43 -14.67
C SER A 3 -20.35 2.53 -16.20
N PRO A 4 -21.55 2.44 -16.82
CA PRO A 4 -21.72 2.60 -18.27
C PRO A 4 -21.32 3.99 -18.79
N GLU A 5 -21.30 4.99 -17.93
CA GLU A 5 -21.00 6.38 -18.25
C GLU A 5 -19.49 6.68 -18.28
N LYS A 6 -18.66 5.76 -17.79
CA LYS A 6 -17.22 5.95 -17.68
C LYS A 6 -16.46 4.92 -18.50
N LYS A 7 -15.54 5.39 -19.31
CA LYS A 7 -14.64 4.54 -20.09
C LYS A 7 -13.43 4.15 -19.23
N PHE A 8 -13.37 2.88 -18.88
CA PHE A 8 -12.29 2.30 -18.07
C PHE A 8 -11.37 1.47 -18.96
N ILE A 9 -10.08 1.78 -18.95
CA ILE A 9 -9.05 1.03 -19.67
C ILE A 9 -8.00 0.57 -18.67
N THR A 10 -7.58 -0.69 -18.77
CA THR A 10 -6.47 -1.23 -17.98
C THR A 10 -5.33 -1.69 -18.86
N VAL A 11 -4.12 -1.62 -18.34
CA VAL A 11 -2.90 -2.19 -18.90
C VAL A 11 -2.25 -3.07 -17.86
N GLU A 12 -2.19 -4.37 -18.06
CA GLU A 12 -1.87 -5.36 -17.02
C GLU A 12 -0.82 -6.37 -17.49
N ASP A 13 -0.09 -7.00 -16.56
CA ASP A 13 0.91 -8.04 -16.82
C ASP A 13 0.91 -9.14 -15.73
N PRO A 14 0.08 -10.18 -15.87
CA PRO A 14 -1.02 -10.37 -16.82
C PRO A 14 -2.35 -9.77 -16.34
N VAL A 15 -3.42 -9.97 -17.12
CA VAL A 15 -4.80 -9.75 -16.68
C VAL A 15 -5.18 -10.86 -15.70
N GLU A 16 -5.33 -10.53 -14.41
CA GLU A 16 -5.66 -11.49 -13.35
C GLU A 16 -7.13 -11.91 -13.37
N TYR A 17 -8.03 -10.94 -13.52
CA TYR A 17 -9.47 -11.16 -13.53
C TYR A 17 -10.11 -10.41 -14.70
N ARG A 18 -10.93 -11.11 -15.49
CA ARG A 18 -11.72 -10.46 -16.54
C ARG A 18 -12.92 -9.75 -15.93
N LEU A 19 -12.98 -8.46 -16.12
CA LEU A 19 -14.04 -7.60 -15.58
C LEU A 19 -14.97 -7.14 -16.71
N PRO A 20 -16.29 -7.25 -16.55
CA PRO A 20 -17.23 -6.80 -17.56
C PRO A 20 -17.14 -5.27 -17.74
N ARG A 21 -17.31 -4.80 -18.97
CA ARG A 21 -17.29 -3.36 -19.35
C ARG A 21 -15.96 -2.64 -19.15
N ILE A 22 -14.88 -3.33 -18.89
CA ILE A 22 -13.53 -2.77 -18.80
C ILE A 22 -12.73 -3.23 -20.03
N ASN A 23 -12.09 -2.29 -20.70
CA ASN A 23 -11.16 -2.59 -21.79
C ASN A 23 -9.80 -2.96 -21.20
N GLN A 24 -9.55 -4.24 -21.04
CA GLN A 24 -8.33 -4.77 -20.44
C GLN A 24 -7.32 -5.18 -21.52
N VAL A 25 -6.15 -4.58 -21.50
CA VAL A 25 -5.05 -4.86 -22.42
C VAL A 25 -3.91 -5.51 -21.65
N GLN A 26 -3.57 -6.73 -22.06
CA GLN A 26 -2.41 -7.42 -21.49
C GLN A 26 -1.16 -7.08 -22.30
N VAL A 27 -0.08 -6.69 -21.61
CA VAL A 27 1.24 -6.47 -22.24
C VAL A 27 1.81 -7.77 -22.79
N ASN A 28 2.65 -7.65 -23.82
CA ASN A 28 3.32 -8.79 -24.44
C ASN A 28 4.68 -8.37 -24.99
N ALA A 29 5.72 -8.64 -24.22
CA ALA A 29 7.09 -8.27 -24.56
C ALA A 29 7.58 -8.91 -25.89
N LYS A 30 7.06 -10.09 -26.27
CA LYS A 30 7.47 -10.78 -27.49
C LYS A 30 7.13 -10.02 -28.78
N ILE A 31 6.13 -9.14 -28.73
CA ILE A 31 5.69 -8.31 -29.85
C ILE A 31 5.86 -6.81 -29.54
N GLU A 32 6.70 -6.48 -28.57
CA GLU A 32 6.98 -5.10 -28.13
C GLU A 32 5.72 -4.33 -27.68
N LEU A 33 4.70 -5.03 -27.21
CA LEU A 33 3.51 -4.42 -26.64
C LEU A 33 3.78 -4.11 -25.16
N THR A 34 4.49 -3.01 -24.91
CA THR A 34 4.91 -2.56 -23.57
C THR A 34 3.87 -1.68 -22.89
N PHE A 35 3.99 -1.47 -21.56
CA PHE A 35 3.14 -0.55 -20.81
C PHE A 35 3.11 0.84 -21.45
N GLY A 36 4.25 1.47 -21.71
CA GLY A 36 4.33 2.80 -22.32
C GLY A 36 3.66 2.88 -23.69
N ARG A 37 3.84 1.87 -24.54
CA ARG A 37 3.22 1.82 -25.89
C ARG A 37 1.70 1.72 -25.80
N VAL A 38 1.19 0.84 -24.93
CA VAL A 38 -0.25 0.66 -24.73
C VAL A 38 -0.88 1.91 -24.11
N LEU A 39 -0.26 2.49 -23.09
CA LEU A 39 -0.75 3.70 -22.42
C LEU A 39 -0.89 4.88 -23.37
N ARG A 40 0.12 5.14 -24.23
CA ARG A 40 0.02 6.21 -25.25
C ARG A 40 -1.15 5.99 -26.21
N ALA A 41 -1.45 4.74 -26.54
CA ALA A 41 -2.60 4.43 -27.39
C ALA A 41 -3.92 4.57 -26.62
N ALA A 42 -3.97 4.09 -25.39
CA ALA A 42 -5.13 4.13 -24.51
C ALA A 42 -5.59 5.57 -24.23
N LEU A 43 -4.66 6.49 -23.94
CA LEU A 43 -4.95 7.90 -23.67
C LEU A 43 -5.58 8.63 -24.87
N ARG A 44 -5.38 8.14 -26.12
CA ARG A 44 -6.03 8.66 -27.32
C ARG A 44 -7.43 8.09 -27.56
N GLN A 45 -7.88 7.20 -26.68
CA GLN A 45 -9.20 6.58 -26.75
C GLN A 45 -10.23 7.28 -25.83
N ASP A 46 -9.91 8.48 -25.34
CA ASP A 46 -10.78 9.26 -24.47
C ASP A 46 -11.25 8.44 -23.24
N PRO A 47 -10.32 7.94 -22.40
CA PRO A 47 -10.68 7.23 -21.18
C PRO A 47 -11.00 8.19 -20.04
N ASP A 48 -11.93 7.84 -19.15
CA ASP A 48 -12.13 8.54 -17.87
C ASP A 48 -11.20 8.00 -16.80
N ILE A 49 -10.98 6.66 -16.82
CA ILE A 49 -10.20 5.95 -15.80
C ILE A 49 -9.18 5.05 -16.50
N VAL A 50 -7.93 5.16 -16.07
CA VAL A 50 -6.83 4.31 -16.54
C VAL A 50 -6.23 3.57 -15.35
N LEU A 51 -6.16 2.24 -15.42
CA LEU A 51 -5.41 1.44 -14.46
C LEU A 51 -4.14 0.92 -15.13
N ILE A 52 -3.01 1.25 -14.54
CA ILE A 52 -1.70 0.74 -14.90
C ILE A 52 -1.36 -0.35 -13.89
N GLY A 53 -1.28 -1.60 -14.34
CA GLY A 53 -1.10 -2.75 -13.45
C GLY A 53 0.05 -2.54 -12.49
N GLU A 54 1.17 -1.98 -12.97
CA GLU A 54 2.30 -1.54 -12.16
C GLU A 54 3.16 -0.49 -12.87
N MET A 55 3.84 0.35 -12.10
CA MET A 55 4.89 1.27 -12.58
C MET A 55 6.25 0.72 -12.16
N ARG A 56 7.05 0.25 -13.15
CA ARG A 56 8.39 -0.30 -12.92
C ARG A 56 9.51 0.60 -13.47
N ASP A 57 9.17 1.52 -14.34
CA ASP A 57 10.13 2.38 -15.06
C ASP A 57 9.63 3.82 -15.15
N GLN A 58 10.59 4.72 -15.36
CA GLN A 58 10.35 6.15 -15.45
C GLN A 58 9.34 6.51 -16.54
N GLU A 59 9.44 5.90 -17.72
CA GLU A 59 8.58 6.21 -18.87
C GLU A 59 7.11 5.94 -18.55
N THR A 60 6.80 4.76 -17.97
CA THR A 60 5.46 4.36 -17.58
C THR A 60 4.90 5.28 -16.51
N ALA A 61 5.72 5.59 -15.48
CA ALA A 61 5.33 6.48 -14.39
C ALA A 61 5.04 7.91 -14.90
N GLU A 62 5.90 8.47 -15.73
CA GLU A 62 5.68 9.81 -16.30
C GLU A 62 4.41 9.88 -17.16
N ILE A 63 4.14 8.88 -18.01
CA ILE A 63 2.93 8.85 -18.82
C ILE A 63 1.69 8.83 -17.92
N GLY A 64 1.68 7.99 -16.88
CA GLY A 64 0.57 7.88 -15.95
C GLY A 64 0.32 9.19 -15.17
N LEU A 65 1.36 9.79 -14.60
CA LEU A 65 1.26 11.03 -13.84
C LEU A 65 0.83 12.22 -14.73
N ARG A 66 1.36 12.33 -15.96
CA ARG A 66 0.92 13.34 -16.94
C ARG A 66 -0.54 13.16 -17.34
N ALA A 67 -1.01 11.90 -17.48
CA ALA A 67 -2.42 11.61 -17.72
C ALA A 67 -3.30 12.11 -16.57
N ALA A 68 -2.87 11.91 -15.32
CA ALA A 68 -3.59 12.42 -14.15
C ALA A 68 -3.71 13.96 -14.18
N LEU A 69 -2.65 14.69 -14.58
CA LEU A 69 -2.69 16.15 -14.74
C LEU A 69 -3.65 16.64 -15.84
N THR A 70 -3.94 15.78 -16.83
CA THR A 70 -4.87 16.13 -17.91
C THR A 70 -6.33 15.72 -17.62
N GLY A 71 -6.63 15.32 -16.37
CA GLY A 71 -7.99 15.11 -15.89
C GLY A 71 -8.45 13.64 -15.82
N HIS A 72 -7.56 12.69 -16.18
CA HIS A 72 -7.88 11.27 -16.04
C HIS A 72 -7.72 10.81 -14.59
N LEU A 73 -8.57 9.90 -14.12
CA LEU A 73 -8.30 9.16 -12.89
C LEU A 73 -7.33 8.03 -13.22
N VAL A 74 -6.11 8.13 -12.71
CA VAL A 74 -5.07 7.11 -12.91
C VAL A 74 -4.89 6.31 -11.62
N LEU A 75 -5.00 5.00 -11.74
CA LEU A 75 -4.74 4.03 -10.68
C LEU A 75 -3.52 3.19 -11.07
N SER A 76 -2.65 2.91 -10.12
CA SER A 76 -1.50 2.02 -10.36
C SER A 76 -1.06 1.33 -9.09
N THR A 77 -0.13 0.37 -9.23
CA THR A 77 0.56 -0.25 -8.12
C THR A 77 2.07 0.02 -8.19
N LEU A 78 2.69 0.01 -7.01
CA LEU A 78 4.13 0.08 -6.82
C LEU A 78 4.55 -1.05 -5.87
N HIS A 79 5.73 -1.61 -6.07
CA HIS A 79 6.32 -2.57 -5.15
C HIS A 79 7.10 -1.81 -4.07
N THR A 80 6.42 -1.46 -2.99
CA THR A 80 6.97 -0.72 -1.84
C THR A 80 6.42 -1.28 -0.53
N ASN A 81 7.07 -0.96 0.59
CA ASN A 81 6.70 -1.49 1.89
C ASN A 81 5.59 -0.70 2.58
N ASP A 82 5.53 0.60 2.34
CA ASP A 82 4.57 1.53 2.95
C ASP A 82 4.17 2.65 1.98
N ALA A 83 3.28 3.53 2.42
CA ALA A 83 2.79 4.61 1.60
C ALA A 83 3.81 5.75 1.45
N LEU A 84 4.67 5.99 2.45
CA LEU A 84 5.68 7.05 2.40
C LEU A 84 6.76 6.73 1.38
N THR A 85 7.29 5.51 1.43
CA THR A 85 8.32 5.05 0.47
C THR A 85 7.78 4.99 -0.95
N SER A 86 6.48 4.78 -1.14
CA SER A 86 5.86 4.76 -2.49
C SER A 86 6.01 6.10 -3.22
N ALA A 87 5.77 7.23 -2.54
CA ALA A 87 5.91 8.55 -3.14
C ALA A 87 7.38 8.83 -3.52
N MET A 88 8.30 8.47 -2.63
CA MET A 88 9.75 8.63 -2.87
C MET A 88 10.23 7.72 -4.00
N ARG A 89 9.71 6.50 -4.09
CA ARG A 89 10.06 5.54 -5.16
C ARG A 89 9.80 6.09 -6.56
N LEU A 90 8.73 6.86 -6.75
CA LEU A 90 8.49 7.52 -8.03
C LEU A 90 9.60 8.50 -8.39
N ILE A 91 10.10 9.26 -7.42
CA ILE A 91 11.24 10.18 -7.61
C ILE A 91 12.53 9.40 -7.88
N ASP A 92 12.80 8.34 -7.15
CA ASP A 92 13.98 7.47 -7.33
C ASP A 92 14.00 6.79 -8.70
N MET A 93 12.83 6.54 -9.29
CA MET A 93 12.72 6.05 -10.67
C MET A 93 13.05 7.12 -11.72
N GLY A 94 13.36 8.35 -11.32
CA GLY A 94 13.73 9.47 -12.19
C GLY A 94 12.58 10.39 -12.56
N VAL A 95 11.41 10.24 -11.96
CA VAL A 95 10.29 11.15 -12.19
C VAL A 95 10.55 12.51 -11.50
N GLU A 96 10.28 13.58 -12.19
CA GLU A 96 10.43 14.93 -11.65
C GLU A 96 9.59 15.14 -10.37
N PRO A 97 10.19 15.60 -9.25
CA PRO A 97 9.46 15.80 -7.98
C PRO A 97 8.21 16.67 -8.10
N PHE A 98 8.27 17.70 -8.98
CA PHE A 98 7.12 18.57 -9.25
C PHE A 98 5.95 17.79 -9.85
N LEU A 99 6.22 16.84 -10.74
CA LEU A 99 5.19 16.02 -11.40
C LEU A 99 4.54 15.09 -10.38
N VAL A 100 5.32 14.41 -9.54
CA VAL A 100 4.80 13.56 -8.45
C VAL A 100 3.95 14.38 -7.49
N ALA A 101 4.47 15.51 -7.00
CA ALA A 101 3.79 16.39 -6.05
C ALA A 101 2.46 16.97 -6.55
N THR A 102 2.31 17.10 -7.88
CA THR A 102 1.10 17.72 -8.45
C THR A 102 0.05 16.68 -8.86
N ALA A 103 0.48 15.46 -9.23
CA ALA A 103 -0.42 14.43 -9.77
C ALA A 103 -0.81 13.37 -8.73
N LEU A 104 0.00 13.15 -7.69
CA LEU A 104 -0.27 12.13 -6.66
C LEU A 104 -1.30 12.65 -5.66
N ASN A 105 -2.46 12.01 -5.59
CA ASN A 105 -3.53 12.37 -4.66
C ASN A 105 -3.50 11.55 -3.37
N ALA A 106 -3.26 10.25 -3.48
CA ALA A 106 -3.21 9.36 -2.33
C ALA A 106 -2.39 8.11 -2.63
N VAL A 107 -1.87 7.50 -1.59
CA VAL A 107 -1.24 6.17 -1.62
C VAL A 107 -1.91 5.28 -0.60
N LEU A 108 -2.29 4.08 -1.03
CA LEU A 108 -2.82 3.03 -0.15
C LEU A 108 -1.82 1.87 -0.11
N ALA A 109 -1.17 1.69 1.04
CA ALA A 109 -0.37 0.49 1.28
C ALA A 109 -1.20 -0.58 1.98
N GLN A 110 -0.89 -1.84 1.68
CA GLN A 110 -1.60 -3.01 2.21
C GLN A 110 -0.63 -4.12 2.57
N ARG A 111 -0.92 -4.81 3.69
CA ARG A 111 -0.31 -6.09 4.04
C ARG A 111 -1.38 -7.07 4.49
N LEU A 112 -1.10 -8.35 4.36
CA LEU A 112 -1.96 -9.41 4.87
C LEU A 112 -1.33 -10.00 6.13
N VAL A 113 -2.08 -9.96 7.24
CA VAL A 113 -1.73 -10.64 8.48
C VAL A 113 -2.60 -11.88 8.69
N ARG A 114 -2.07 -12.91 9.34
CA ARG A 114 -2.82 -14.11 9.66
C ARG A 114 -3.84 -13.84 10.77
N ARG A 115 -5.03 -14.40 10.66
CA ARG A 115 -6.04 -14.34 11.71
C ARG A 115 -5.80 -15.45 12.72
N VAL A 116 -5.89 -15.12 14.00
CA VAL A 116 -5.87 -16.13 15.07
C VAL A 116 -7.04 -17.10 14.88
N CYS A 117 -6.77 -18.38 15.06
CA CYS A 117 -7.80 -19.42 14.94
C CYS A 117 -8.79 -19.34 16.10
N GLU A 118 -10.06 -19.11 15.81
CA GLU A 118 -11.13 -18.96 16.81
C GLU A 118 -11.33 -20.22 17.68
N ASN A 119 -10.99 -21.42 17.16
CA ASN A 119 -11.17 -22.69 17.87
C ASN A 119 -10.08 -22.99 18.91
N CYS A 120 -8.93 -22.30 18.84
CA CYS A 120 -7.82 -22.52 19.78
C CYS A 120 -7.19 -21.22 20.28
N MET A 121 -7.91 -20.10 20.14
CA MET A 121 -7.44 -18.83 20.69
C MET A 121 -7.50 -18.84 22.22
N GLU A 122 -6.47 -18.31 22.82
CA GLU A 122 -6.38 -18.07 24.27
C GLU A 122 -5.81 -16.68 24.56
N ASP A 123 -5.94 -16.24 25.80
CA ASP A 123 -5.33 -15.01 26.27
C ASP A 123 -3.80 -15.13 26.30
N HIS A 124 -3.14 -14.12 25.76
CA HIS A 124 -1.70 -14.04 25.70
C HIS A 124 -1.22 -12.71 26.28
N GLN A 125 -0.28 -12.81 27.22
CA GLN A 125 0.43 -11.65 27.74
C GLN A 125 1.68 -11.43 26.87
N ALA A 126 1.77 -10.26 26.25
CA ALA A 126 2.97 -9.90 25.51
C ALA A 126 4.17 -9.81 26.48
N THR A 127 5.31 -10.24 26.03
CA THR A 127 6.56 -10.14 26.78
C THR A 127 6.97 -8.69 26.98
N ALA A 128 7.75 -8.39 28.02
CA ALA A 128 8.25 -7.03 28.26
C ALA A 128 9.00 -6.45 27.04
N ARG A 129 9.74 -7.29 26.32
CA ARG A 129 10.44 -6.89 25.10
C ARG A 129 9.48 -6.51 23.97
N GLU A 130 8.44 -7.29 23.74
CA GLU A 130 7.40 -7.01 22.72
C GLU A 130 6.66 -5.72 23.07
N LEU A 131 6.29 -5.53 24.34
CA LEU A 131 5.61 -4.31 24.80
C LEU A 131 6.46 -3.07 24.58
N VAL A 132 7.71 -3.06 25.06
CA VAL A 132 8.63 -1.93 24.89
C VAL A 132 8.80 -1.58 23.41
N TRP A 133 8.92 -2.61 22.55
CA TRP A 133 9.08 -2.38 21.12
C TRP A 133 7.84 -1.77 20.47
N LEU A 134 6.65 -2.32 20.78
CA LEU A 134 5.38 -1.80 20.27
C LEU A 134 5.07 -0.39 20.80
N GLU A 135 5.33 -0.12 22.07
CA GLU A 135 5.13 1.17 22.72
C GLU A 135 6.04 2.26 22.10
N ASN A 136 7.31 1.93 21.86
CA ASN A 136 8.24 2.85 21.22
C ASN A 136 7.84 3.17 19.76
N LEU A 137 7.36 2.17 19.02
CA LEU A 137 6.95 2.35 17.63
C LEU A 137 5.68 3.18 17.49
N LEU A 138 4.73 2.98 18.41
CA LEU A 138 3.38 3.54 18.29
C LEU A 138 3.13 4.74 19.19
N GLY A 139 4.08 5.06 20.07
CA GLY A 139 4.01 6.21 20.99
C GLY A 139 2.88 6.12 22.02
N GLN A 140 2.37 4.91 22.32
CA GLN A 140 1.29 4.69 23.28
C GLN A 140 1.61 3.54 24.24
N SER A 141 1.16 3.65 25.50
CA SER A 141 1.35 2.56 26.47
C SER A 141 0.39 1.41 26.23
N LEU A 142 0.93 0.20 26.25
CA LEU A 142 0.20 -1.07 26.12
C LEU A 142 0.20 -1.87 27.44
N SER A 143 0.65 -1.27 28.53
CA SER A 143 0.71 -1.92 29.85
C SER A 143 -0.67 -2.43 30.27
N GLY A 144 -0.74 -3.69 30.71
CA GLY A 144 -1.99 -4.33 31.14
C GLY A 144 -2.94 -4.74 30.02
N ARG A 145 -2.56 -4.58 28.77
CA ARG A 145 -3.35 -5.08 27.64
C ARG A 145 -3.15 -6.59 27.46
N THR A 146 -4.25 -7.29 27.20
CA THR A 146 -4.26 -8.71 26.86
C THR A 146 -4.48 -8.88 25.37
N PHE A 147 -3.69 -9.74 24.78
CA PHE A 147 -3.77 -10.09 23.36
C PHE A 147 -4.33 -11.50 23.19
N LYS A 148 -4.49 -11.95 21.96
CA LYS A 148 -4.88 -13.33 21.64
C LYS A 148 -3.77 -14.05 20.90
N ARG A 149 -3.67 -15.37 21.14
CA ARG A 149 -2.76 -16.27 20.46
C ARG A 149 -3.47 -17.59 20.19
N GLY A 150 -3.21 -18.19 19.04
CA GLY A 150 -3.66 -19.55 18.76
C GLY A 150 -2.65 -20.60 19.23
N THR A 151 -3.08 -21.57 20.03
CA THR A 151 -2.23 -22.65 20.54
C THR A 151 -1.99 -23.77 19.55
N GLY A 152 -2.80 -23.82 18.51
CA GLY A 152 -2.82 -24.89 17.52
C GLY A 152 -3.91 -25.91 17.80
N CYS A 153 -4.63 -26.31 16.77
CA CYS A 153 -5.66 -27.35 16.82
C CYS A 153 -5.87 -27.99 15.45
N HIS A 154 -6.72 -29.00 15.39
CA HIS A 154 -7.05 -29.67 14.14
C HIS A 154 -7.61 -28.72 13.06
N HIS A 155 -8.43 -27.73 13.44
CA HIS A 155 -9.05 -26.78 12.49
C HIS A 155 -8.04 -25.86 11.80
N CYS A 156 -6.93 -25.54 12.45
CA CYS A 156 -5.88 -24.71 11.90
C CYS A 156 -4.62 -25.50 11.50
N HIS A 157 -4.70 -26.81 11.41
CA HIS A 157 -3.56 -27.71 11.15
C HIS A 157 -2.36 -27.42 12.08
N ASN A 158 -2.64 -27.19 13.36
CA ASN A 158 -1.70 -26.89 14.42
C ASN A 158 -0.90 -25.55 14.23
N SER A 159 -1.29 -24.72 13.27
CA SER A 159 -0.60 -23.44 13.02
C SER A 159 -0.97 -22.32 14.01
N GLY A 160 -2.12 -22.46 14.71
CA GLY A 160 -2.69 -21.39 15.54
C GLY A 160 -3.40 -20.29 14.74
N TYR A 161 -3.41 -20.36 13.40
CA TYR A 161 -3.97 -19.33 12.52
C TYR A 161 -4.93 -19.93 11.49
N GLN A 162 -5.96 -19.16 11.12
CA GLN A 162 -6.92 -19.55 10.08
C GLN A 162 -7.39 -18.33 9.28
N GLY A 163 -7.04 -18.30 7.99
CA GLY A 163 -7.33 -17.19 7.11
C GLY A 163 -6.40 -15.98 7.32
N ARG A 164 -6.69 -14.91 6.60
CA ARG A 164 -5.91 -13.65 6.60
C ARG A 164 -6.87 -12.46 6.64
N VAL A 165 -6.36 -11.31 7.11
CA VAL A 165 -7.05 -10.04 7.07
C VAL A 165 -6.09 -8.96 6.55
N GLY A 166 -6.61 -8.00 5.79
CA GLY A 166 -5.82 -6.87 5.28
C GLY A 166 -5.63 -5.82 6.37
N VAL A 167 -4.39 -5.37 6.54
CA VAL A 167 -4.06 -4.13 7.25
C VAL A 167 -3.72 -3.07 6.22
N TYR A 168 -4.13 -1.85 6.47
CA TYR A 168 -4.08 -0.77 5.48
C TYR A 168 -3.47 0.49 6.08
N GLU A 169 -2.79 1.23 5.24
CA GLU A 169 -2.24 2.56 5.50
C GLU A 169 -2.67 3.46 4.35
N LEU A 170 -3.43 4.49 4.62
CA LEU A 170 -3.84 5.50 3.64
C LEU A 170 -3.10 6.79 3.91
N LEU A 171 -2.39 7.28 2.90
CA LEU A 171 -1.73 8.57 2.87
C LEU A 171 -2.43 9.45 1.83
N GLU A 172 -3.23 10.40 2.28
CA GLU A 172 -3.82 11.45 1.44
C GLU A 172 -2.88 12.66 1.42
N MET A 173 -2.56 13.15 0.22
CA MET A 173 -1.60 14.24 0.03
C MET A 173 -2.20 15.58 0.48
N ASP A 174 -1.52 16.26 1.38
CA ASP A 174 -1.84 17.64 1.81
C ASP A 174 -0.78 18.65 1.34
N ASP A 175 -1.06 19.93 1.57
CA ASP A 175 -0.18 21.01 1.12
C ASP A 175 1.24 20.95 1.69
N LEU A 176 1.41 20.45 2.93
CA LEU A 176 2.71 20.31 3.57
C LEU A 176 3.54 19.21 2.89
N MET A 177 2.92 18.06 2.65
CA MET A 177 3.54 16.95 1.94
C MET A 177 3.87 17.32 0.48
N ILE A 178 2.94 17.96 -0.22
CA ILE A 178 3.15 18.47 -1.58
C ILE A 178 4.34 19.44 -1.61
N GLY A 179 4.42 20.35 -0.63
CA GLY A 179 5.52 21.30 -0.50
C GLY A 179 6.87 20.62 -0.28
N ALA A 180 6.93 19.57 0.54
CA ALA A 180 8.13 18.80 0.80
C ALA A 180 8.59 18.01 -0.45
N LEU A 181 7.65 17.33 -1.16
CA LEU A 181 7.98 16.64 -2.41
C LEU A 181 8.53 17.58 -3.47
N ARG A 182 7.94 18.78 -3.65
CA ARG A 182 8.44 19.77 -4.61
C ARG A 182 9.88 20.21 -4.33
N ARG A 183 10.31 20.22 -3.07
CA ARG A 183 11.68 20.53 -2.67
C ARG A 183 12.61 19.33 -2.69
N ASN A 184 12.10 18.16 -3.05
CA ASN A 184 12.81 16.88 -2.93
C ASN A 184 13.38 16.68 -1.52
N ASP A 185 12.51 16.86 -0.52
CA ASP A 185 12.82 16.78 0.91
C ASP A 185 12.13 15.56 1.53
N PRO A 186 12.77 14.38 1.54
CA PRO A 186 12.20 13.16 2.08
C PRO A 186 11.89 13.23 3.58
N GLN A 187 12.76 13.91 4.35
CA GLN A 187 12.56 14.05 5.78
C GLN A 187 11.37 14.94 6.07
N GLY A 188 11.27 16.11 5.43
CA GLY A 188 10.13 17.01 5.56
C GLY A 188 8.83 16.35 5.10
N PHE A 189 8.86 15.48 4.10
CA PHE A 189 7.71 14.69 3.66
C PHE A 189 7.22 13.73 4.75
N ALA A 190 8.14 12.96 5.36
CA ALA A 190 7.82 12.04 6.43
C ALA A 190 7.30 12.76 7.71
N GLU A 191 7.87 13.94 8.03
CA GLU A 191 7.40 14.77 9.14
C GLU A 191 6.00 15.33 8.87
N ALA A 192 5.74 15.82 7.66
CA ALA A 192 4.42 16.31 7.25
C ALA A 192 3.36 15.21 7.33
N ALA A 193 3.67 14.00 6.87
CA ALA A 193 2.75 12.88 6.95
C ALA A 193 2.38 12.50 8.40
N LYS A 194 3.33 12.57 9.33
CA LYS A 194 3.06 12.33 10.77
C LYS A 194 2.13 13.37 11.38
N LEU A 195 2.10 14.58 10.85
CA LEU A 195 1.21 15.66 11.29
C LEU A 195 -0.20 15.52 10.70
N ASN A 196 -0.38 14.74 9.65
CA ASN A 196 -1.68 14.51 9.03
C ASN A 196 -2.57 13.66 9.95
N ALA A 197 -3.69 14.24 10.40
CA ALA A 197 -4.60 13.62 11.37
C ALA A 197 -5.25 12.31 10.86
N HIS A 198 -5.29 12.11 9.56
CA HIS A 198 -5.90 10.92 8.92
C HIS A 198 -4.87 9.83 8.62
N TYR A 199 -3.59 10.16 8.66
CA TYR A 199 -2.54 9.19 8.40
C TYR A 199 -2.39 8.21 9.57
N ARG A 200 -2.51 6.93 9.27
CA ARG A 200 -2.29 5.84 10.24
C ARG A 200 -1.37 4.80 9.61
N PRO A 201 -0.17 4.58 10.19
CA PRO A 201 0.76 3.57 9.69
C PRO A 201 0.19 2.15 9.71
N LEU A 202 0.67 1.27 8.83
CA LEU A 202 0.30 -0.16 8.78
C LEU A 202 0.41 -0.83 10.16
N ALA A 203 1.46 -0.51 10.91
CA ALA A 203 1.70 -1.05 12.24
C ALA A 203 0.58 -0.68 13.24
N ALA A 204 0.05 0.54 13.18
CA ALA A 204 -1.04 0.98 14.03
C ALA A 204 -2.35 0.22 13.69
N CYS A 205 -2.64 0.04 12.41
CA CYS A 205 -3.79 -0.77 11.97
C CYS A 205 -3.65 -2.24 12.40
N ALA A 206 -2.45 -2.82 12.27
CA ALA A 206 -2.17 -4.18 12.71
C ALA A 206 -2.34 -4.33 14.23
N LEU A 207 -1.90 -3.33 15.02
CA LEU A 207 -2.08 -3.34 16.48
C LEU A 207 -3.55 -3.29 16.88
N ASP A 208 -4.38 -2.48 16.21
CA ASP A 208 -5.81 -2.48 16.50
C ASP A 208 -6.43 -3.87 16.33
N TYR A 209 -6.06 -4.59 15.27
CA TYR A 209 -6.51 -5.97 15.09
C TYR A 209 -5.97 -6.93 16.15
N ALA A 210 -4.75 -6.71 16.64
CA ALA A 210 -4.22 -7.51 17.74
C ALA A 210 -4.94 -7.23 19.07
N LEU A 211 -5.24 -5.96 19.35
CA LEU A 211 -6.03 -5.56 20.51
C LEU A 211 -7.49 -6.07 20.46
N ALA A 212 -8.04 -6.17 19.25
CA ALA A 212 -9.35 -6.77 19.02
C ALA A 212 -9.33 -8.32 19.01
N GLY A 213 -8.16 -8.95 19.16
CA GLY A 213 -8.01 -10.41 19.15
C GLY A 213 -8.12 -11.06 17.77
N VAL A 214 -8.13 -10.28 16.68
CA VAL A 214 -8.22 -10.77 15.30
C VAL A 214 -6.90 -11.37 14.84
N THR A 215 -5.77 -10.75 15.24
CA THR A 215 -4.42 -11.24 14.94
C THR A 215 -3.57 -11.32 16.21
N SER A 216 -2.34 -11.79 16.11
CA SER A 216 -1.41 -11.90 17.24
C SER A 216 -0.39 -10.77 17.27
N VAL A 217 0.27 -10.56 18.43
CA VAL A 217 1.42 -9.66 18.56
C VAL A 217 2.54 -10.03 17.59
N GLU A 218 2.79 -11.33 17.39
CA GLU A 218 3.79 -11.82 16.43
C GLU A 218 3.56 -11.29 15.01
N GLU A 219 2.31 -11.25 14.55
CA GLU A 219 1.98 -10.73 13.22
C GLU A 219 2.15 -9.21 13.13
N VAL A 220 1.84 -8.47 14.20
CA VAL A 220 2.12 -7.02 14.27
C VAL A 220 3.62 -6.78 14.14
N LEU A 221 4.44 -7.52 14.88
CA LEU A 221 5.90 -7.41 14.83
C LEU A 221 6.46 -7.73 13.43
N LYS A 222 5.88 -8.68 12.70
CA LYS A 222 6.26 -8.97 11.31
C LYS A 222 5.95 -7.80 10.37
N VAL A 223 4.78 -7.18 10.50
CA VAL A 223 4.44 -5.98 9.71
C VAL A 223 5.47 -4.88 9.95
N CYS A 224 5.86 -4.68 11.20
CA CYS A 224 6.84 -3.67 11.56
C CYS A 224 8.27 -3.99 11.08
N ALA A 225 8.70 -5.25 11.17
CA ALA A 225 10.03 -5.67 10.71
C ALA A 225 10.23 -5.45 9.21
N THR A 226 9.19 -5.69 8.39
CA THR A 226 9.25 -5.43 6.95
C THR A 226 9.40 -3.94 6.61
N LEU A 227 9.07 -3.03 7.54
CA LEU A 227 9.26 -1.59 7.36
C LEU A 227 10.70 -1.13 7.68
N THR A 228 11.48 -1.94 8.43
CA THR A 228 12.84 -1.60 8.86
C THR A 228 13.94 -2.22 7.99
N ASP A 229 13.66 -3.28 7.25
CA ASP A 229 14.68 -4.03 6.49
C ASP A 229 15.18 -3.34 5.21
N GLU A 230 14.55 -2.27 4.73
CA GLU A 230 15.02 -1.54 3.53
C GLU A 230 15.89 -0.29 3.85
N GLY A 231 16.29 -0.10 5.11
CA GLY A 231 17.18 0.99 5.53
C GLY A 231 18.68 0.66 5.47
N VAL A 232 19.06 -0.52 4.97
CA VAL A 232 20.45 -1.00 4.94
C VAL A 232 20.74 -1.68 3.60
N GLU A 233 20.83 -0.90 2.53
CA GLU A 233 21.67 -1.19 1.35
C GLU A 233 22.31 0.08 0.83
#